data_5a32a220fc561469750a0786cc2b93ee
#
_entry.id   5a32a220fc561469750a0786cc2b93ee
#
_cell.length_a   1.000
_cell.length_b   1.000
_cell.length_c   1.000
_cell.angle_alpha   90.00
_cell.angle_beta   90.00
_cell.angle_gamma   90.00
#
_symmetry.space_group_name_H-M   'P 1'
#
loop_
_entity.id
_entity.type
_entity.pdbx_description
1 polymer ?
#
loop_
_entity_poly.entity_id
_entity_poly.type
_entity_poly.pdbx_seq_one_letter_code
_entity_poly.pdbx_strand_id
1 'polypeptide(L)'
;MSTSSLKILCRYQYDPLDRLTGVGLLERASTQRFYQQDHLTTELGEQTQRTIIRHEAQPLAQLRIATGGTETTILATDQADSLLQAVGGTNPQQLAYTAYGHHPAERGLSRLLGFNGECPDSITGHYLLGEGKRAFNPVLMRFNSPDELSPFGAGGINPYAYCEGDPINFSDPSGNVKFKIILDLAERTAERTKLALTNTPLNTTHRSSHSIARAARSASTSNPIVDTATPIASPIKTQRSK
;
A
#
# COMPACT_ATOMS: atom_id res chain seq x y z
N MET A 1 2.64 33.08 35.65
CA MET A 1 2.34 32.50 34.33
C MET A 1 3.28 31.31 34.16
N SER A 2 2.73 30.09 34.22
CA SER A 2 3.51 28.86 34.04
C SER A 2 3.85 28.75 32.55
N THR A 3 5.10 28.87 32.17
CA THR A 3 5.56 28.58 30.83
C THR A 3 5.50 27.06 30.64
N SER A 4 4.42 26.54 30.01
CA SER A 4 4.38 25.16 29.60
C SER A 4 5.46 24.97 28.51
N SER A 5 6.55 24.35 28.90
CA SER A 5 7.59 23.90 27.97
C SER A 5 6.95 22.94 26.97
N LEU A 6 7.02 23.27 25.69
CA LEU A 6 6.61 22.37 24.59
C LEU A 6 7.48 21.09 24.68
N LYS A 7 6.82 19.97 24.98
CA LYS A 7 7.50 18.67 25.01
C LYS A 7 7.43 18.05 23.63
N ILE A 8 8.59 17.82 23.01
CA ILE A 8 8.67 17.03 21.75
C ILE A 8 8.26 15.59 22.09
N LEU A 9 7.25 15.03 21.39
CA LEU A 9 6.78 13.69 21.64
C LEU A 9 7.53 12.66 20.80
N CYS A 10 7.81 12.98 19.54
CA CYS A 10 8.54 12.08 18.63
C CYS A 10 9.37 12.88 17.62
N ARG A 11 10.29 12.18 16.95
CA ARG A 11 11.09 12.70 15.85
C ARG A 11 10.98 11.75 14.66
N TYR A 12 10.72 12.34 13.50
CA TYR A 12 10.72 11.63 12.22
C TYR A 12 12.04 11.89 11.49
N GLN A 13 12.59 10.86 10.88
CA GLN A 13 13.82 10.92 10.09
C GLN A 13 13.53 10.52 8.66
N TYR A 14 14.08 11.26 7.71
CA TYR A 14 13.88 11.05 6.29
C TYR A 14 15.22 10.79 5.60
N ASP A 15 15.19 10.01 4.52
CA ASP A 15 16.34 9.80 3.65
C ASP A 15 16.42 10.95 2.59
N PRO A 16 17.50 10.98 1.77
CA PRO A 16 17.63 11.99 0.70
C PRO A 16 16.58 11.90 -0.42
N LEU A 17 15.73 10.88 -0.42
CA LEU A 17 14.58 10.71 -1.33
C LEU A 17 13.26 11.09 -0.66
N ASP A 18 13.32 11.79 0.48
CA ASP A 18 12.17 12.22 1.30
C ASP A 18 11.29 11.06 1.83
N ARG A 19 11.85 9.84 1.96
CA ARG A 19 11.14 8.70 2.55
C ARG A 19 11.40 8.62 4.04
N LEU A 20 10.35 8.34 4.80
CA LEU A 20 10.40 8.20 6.25
C LEU A 20 11.16 6.94 6.66
N THR A 21 12.41 7.09 7.06
CA THR A 21 13.29 5.99 7.45
C THR A 21 13.37 5.75 8.95
N GLY A 22 12.92 6.68 9.77
CA GLY A 22 12.97 6.51 11.21
C GLY A 22 11.86 7.23 11.96
N VAL A 23 11.33 6.56 12.99
CA VAL A 23 10.37 7.11 13.95
C VAL A 23 10.91 6.89 15.35
N GLY A 24 11.21 7.95 16.07
CA GLY A 24 11.80 7.88 17.41
C GLY A 24 11.02 8.66 18.45
N LEU A 25 10.77 8.05 19.62
CA LEU A 25 10.41 8.75 20.83
C LEU A 25 11.68 9.37 21.43
N LEU A 26 11.57 10.52 22.12
CA LEU A 26 12.73 11.23 22.65
C LEU A 26 13.58 10.40 23.63
N GLU A 27 12.96 9.41 24.27
CA GLU A 27 13.57 8.60 25.33
C GLU A 27 13.77 7.12 24.95
N ARG A 28 13.55 6.76 23.67
CA ARG A 28 13.69 5.38 23.18
C ARG A 28 14.45 5.37 21.86
N ALA A 29 15.10 4.24 21.58
CA ALA A 29 15.71 4.02 20.29
C ALA A 29 14.67 4.17 19.16
N SER A 30 15.06 4.85 18.09
CA SER A 30 14.21 5.03 16.93
C SER A 30 14.00 3.71 16.21
N THR A 31 12.79 3.46 15.74
CA THR A 31 12.53 2.38 14.78
C THR A 31 13.02 2.79 13.41
N GLN A 32 13.66 1.85 12.69
CA GLN A 32 14.09 2.04 11.31
C GLN A 32 13.12 1.37 10.36
N ARG A 33 12.78 2.04 9.25
CA ARG A 33 11.83 1.59 8.24
C ARG A 33 12.52 1.34 6.92
N PHE A 34 12.16 0.22 6.28
CA PHE A 34 12.67 -0.22 4.99
C PHE A 34 11.51 -0.45 4.03
N TYR A 35 11.66 0.06 2.82
CA TYR A 35 10.65 0.00 1.78
C TYR A 35 11.10 -0.89 0.63
N GLN A 36 10.14 -1.55 0.02
CA GLN A 36 10.31 -2.24 -1.26
C GLN A 36 9.34 -1.59 -2.24
N GLN A 37 9.88 -0.93 -3.26
CA GLN A 37 9.11 0.00 -4.09
C GLN A 37 8.47 1.07 -3.18
N ASP A 38 7.14 1.25 -3.22
CA ASP A 38 6.39 2.24 -2.45
C ASP A 38 5.74 1.65 -1.18
N HIS A 39 6.11 0.41 -0.80
CA HIS A 39 5.51 -0.27 0.34
C HIS A 39 6.48 -0.45 1.49
N LEU A 40 6.05 -0.06 2.69
CA LEU A 40 6.77 -0.42 3.91
C LEU A 40 6.82 -1.95 4.03
N THR A 41 8.03 -2.49 4.04
CA THR A 41 8.26 -3.94 4.09
C THR A 41 8.77 -4.37 5.45
N THR A 42 9.75 -3.66 6.00
CA THR A 42 10.37 -4.06 7.27
C THR A 42 10.51 -2.87 8.20
N GLU A 43 10.21 -3.08 9.47
CA GLU A 43 10.50 -2.17 10.56
C GLU A 43 11.40 -2.85 11.57
N LEU A 44 12.53 -2.22 11.89
CA LEU A 44 13.48 -2.64 12.93
C LEU A 44 13.32 -1.74 14.14
N GLY A 45 12.87 -2.31 15.25
CA GLY A 45 12.95 -1.71 16.58
C GLY A 45 14.15 -2.23 17.37
N GLU A 46 14.29 -1.78 18.60
CA GLU A 46 15.40 -2.16 19.47
C GLU A 46 15.49 -3.68 19.74
N GLN A 47 14.35 -4.34 19.93
CA GLN A 47 14.29 -5.78 20.27
C GLN A 47 13.36 -6.56 19.35
N THR A 48 12.80 -5.91 18.33
CA THR A 48 11.81 -6.52 17.45
C THR A 48 12.04 -6.12 16.02
N GLN A 49 11.99 -7.11 15.14
CA GLN A 49 11.90 -6.91 13.71
C GLN A 49 10.52 -7.36 13.24
N ARG A 50 9.89 -6.59 12.36
CA ARG A 50 8.63 -6.93 11.70
C ARG A 50 8.81 -6.80 10.21
N THR A 51 8.33 -7.80 9.48
CA THR A 51 8.43 -7.82 8.02
C THR A 51 7.11 -8.27 7.43
N ILE A 52 6.60 -7.55 6.43
CA ILE A 52 5.43 -7.95 5.65
C ILE A 52 5.89 -8.78 4.46
N ILE A 53 5.36 -9.98 4.35
CA ILE A 53 5.53 -10.86 3.19
C ILE A 53 4.41 -10.57 2.23
N ARG A 54 4.77 -10.22 0.97
CA ARG A 54 3.82 -9.87 -0.10
C ARG A 54 4.00 -10.78 -1.30
N HIS A 55 2.91 -10.97 -2.04
CA HIS A 55 2.95 -11.49 -3.40
C HIS A 55 2.46 -10.37 -4.31
N GLU A 56 3.33 -9.89 -5.17
CA GLU A 56 3.11 -8.63 -5.90
C GLU A 56 2.83 -7.48 -4.91
N ALA A 57 1.68 -6.81 -5.03
CA ALA A 57 1.27 -5.76 -4.10
C ALA A 57 0.53 -6.30 -2.87
N GLN A 58 -0.05 -7.51 -2.94
CA GLN A 58 -0.94 -8.06 -1.92
C GLN A 58 -0.18 -8.55 -0.69
N PRO A 59 -0.48 -8.05 0.52
CA PRO A 59 0.11 -8.54 1.76
C PRO A 59 -0.50 -9.91 2.13
N LEU A 60 0.37 -10.88 2.48
CA LEU A 60 -0.02 -12.25 2.82
C LEU A 60 0.21 -12.58 4.28
N ALA A 61 1.35 -12.14 4.83
CA ALA A 61 1.71 -12.45 6.20
C ALA A 61 2.62 -11.38 6.80
N GLN A 62 2.61 -11.28 8.12
CA GLN A 62 3.57 -10.53 8.90
C GLN A 62 4.46 -11.48 9.69
N LEU A 63 5.77 -11.37 9.51
CA LEU A 63 6.77 -12.04 10.32
C LEU A 63 7.24 -11.09 11.42
N ARG A 64 7.21 -11.55 12.65
CA ARG A 64 7.76 -10.85 13.81
C ARG A 64 8.88 -11.68 14.42
N ILE A 65 10.07 -11.08 14.51
CA ILE A 65 11.22 -11.67 15.19
C ILE A 65 11.47 -10.84 16.45
N ALA A 66 11.54 -11.50 17.59
CA ALA A 66 11.83 -10.87 18.87
C ALA A 66 12.77 -11.79 19.71
N THR A 67 13.29 -11.30 20.82
CA THR A 67 14.16 -12.07 21.72
C THR A 67 13.54 -13.38 22.23
N GLY A 68 12.20 -13.49 22.20
CA GLY A 68 11.45 -14.70 22.61
C GLY A 68 11.12 -15.67 21.49
N GLY A 69 11.49 -15.39 20.25
CA GLY A 69 11.20 -16.28 19.10
C GLY A 69 10.66 -15.55 17.87
N THR A 70 10.24 -16.36 16.92
CA THR A 70 9.67 -15.92 15.63
C THR A 70 8.18 -16.24 15.61
N GLU A 71 7.39 -15.28 15.26
CA GLU A 71 5.92 -15.40 15.11
C GLU A 71 5.52 -15.01 13.70
N THR A 72 4.70 -15.86 13.07
CA THR A 72 4.12 -15.58 11.75
C THR A 72 2.62 -15.38 11.90
N THR A 73 2.11 -14.28 11.39
CA THR A 73 0.69 -13.92 11.38
C THR A 73 0.21 -13.85 9.94
N ILE A 74 -0.80 -14.62 9.59
CA ILE A 74 -1.44 -14.57 8.25
C ILE A 74 -2.38 -13.37 8.23
N LEU A 75 -2.37 -12.62 7.13
CA LEU A 75 -3.14 -11.39 6.96
C LEU A 75 -4.26 -11.61 5.94
N ALA A 76 -5.47 -11.24 6.30
CA ALA A 76 -6.59 -11.16 5.37
C ALA A 76 -6.97 -9.69 5.18
N THR A 77 -6.94 -9.25 3.94
CA THR A 77 -7.18 -7.85 3.55
C THR A 77 -8.38 -7.73 2.62
N ASP A 78 -8.93 -6.53 2.54
CA ASP A 78 -9.90 -6.18 1.51
C ASP A 78 -9.21 -5.84 0.18
N GLN A 79 -10.00 -5.35 -0.78
CA GLN A 79 -9.53 -4.99 -2.13
C GLN A 79 -8.61 -3.77 -2.15
N ALA A 80 -8.66 -2.94 -1.11
CA ALA A 80 -7.79 -1.78 -0.91
C ALA A 80 -6.55 -2.11 -0.04
N ASP A 81 -6.30 -3.40 0.24
CA ASP A 81 -5.26 -3.89 1.14
C ASP A 81 -5.45 -3.50 2.62
N SER A 82 -6.66 -3.05 3.02
CA SER A 82 -6.95 -2.80 4.44
C SER A 82 -6.97 -4.12 5.20
N LEU A 83 -6.25 -4.19 6.31
CA LEU A 83 -6.20 -5.39 7.14
C LEU A 83 -7.52 -5.61 7.87
N LEU A 84 -8.26 -6.66 7.50
CA LEU A 84 -9.53 -7.02 8.15
C LEU A 84 -9.36 -8.09 9.22
N GLN A 85 -8.41 -9.01 9.03
CA GLN A 85 -8.15 -10.06 10.00
C GLN A 85 -6.67 -10.45 10.02
N ALA A 86 -6.15 -10.66 11.22
CA ALA A 86 -4.82 -11.19 11.46
C ALA A 86 -4.94 -12.51 12.21
N VAL A 87 -4.44 -13.59 11.61
CA VAL A 87 -4.51 -14.96 12.15
C VAL A 87 -3.11 -15.39 12.55
N GLY A 88 -2.83 -15.35 13.84
CA GLY A 88 -1.57 -15.79 14.42
C GLY A 88 -1.80 -16.23 15.87
N GLY A 89 -1.06 -17.25 16.34
CA GLY A 89 -1.24 -17.78 17.69
C GLY A 89 -2.63 -18.37 17.94
N THR A 90 -3.14 -18.22 19.16
CA THR A 90 -4.40 -18.83 19.62
C THR A 90 -5.65 -18.00 19.35
N ASN A 91 -5.50 -16.69 19.06
CA ASN A 91 -6.66 -15.80 18.91
C ASN A 91 -6.55 -14.97 17.62
N PRO A 92 -7.43 -15.20 16.62
CA PRO A 92 -7.56 -14.34 15.48
C PRO A 92 -8.01 -12.93 15.91
N GLN A 93 -7.39 -11.91 15.33
CA GLN A 93 -7.78 -10.52 15.57
C GLN A 93 -8.56 -10.01 14.37
N GLN A 94 -9.74 -9.48 14.63
CA GLN A 94 -10.58 -8.85 13.62
C GLN A 94 -10.50 -7.33 13.76
N LEU A 95 -10.49 -6.65 12.62
CA LEU A 95 -10.41 -5.21 12.54
C LEU A 95 -11.55 -4.65 11.71
N ALA A 96 -12.09 -3.54 12.16
CA ALA A 96 -13.09 -2.78 11.41
C ALA A 96 -12.68 -1.32 11.37
N TYR A 97 -12.87 -0.71 10.22
CA TYR A 97 -12.53 0.69 9.99
C TYR A 97 -13.78 1.49 9.64
N THR A 98 -13.79 2.77 10.01
CA THR A 98 -14.72 3.71 9.37
C THR A 98 -14.33 3.90 7.92
N ALA A 99 -15.19 4.54 7.12
CA ALA A 99 -14.89 4.86 5.72
C ALA A 99 -13.57 5.62 5.53
N TYR A 100 -13.16 6.41 6.51
CA TYR A 100 -11.92 7.17 6.53
C TYR A 100 -10.78 6.46 7.32
N GLY A 101 -10.88 5.18 7.54
CA GLY A 101 -9.80 4.39 8.13
C GLY A 101 -9.60 4.56 9.63
N HIS A 102 -10.51 5.23 10.34
CA HIS A 102 -10.44 5.27 11.80
C HIS A 102 -10.74 3.89 12.38
N HIS A 103 -9.86 3.42 13.23
CA HIS A 103 -10.02 2.21 14.03
C HIS A 103 -9.69 2.56 15.48
N PRO A 104 -10.54 2.19 16.46
CA PRO A 104 -10.23 2.40 17.87
C PRO A 104 -8.89 1.75 18.20
N ALA A 105 -8.00 2.50 18.84
CA ALA A 105 -6.69 2.00 19.22
C ALA A 105 -6.83 0.89 20.27
N GLU A 106 -6.75 -0.35 19.83
CA GLU A 106 -6.60 -1.48 20.74
C GLU A 106 -5.17 -1.53 21.27
N ARG A 107 -5.03 -1.44 22.58
CA ARG A 107 -3.73 -1.53 23.26
C ARG A 107 -3.11 -2.90 22.99
N GLY A 108 -1.94 -2.91 22.37
CA GLY A 108 -1.13 -4.12 22.18
C GLY A 108 -0.98 -4.61 20.75
N LEU A 109 -1.67 -4.04 19.77
CA LEU A 109 -1.52 -4.38 18.37
C LEU A 109 -0.36 -3.63 17.73
N SER A 110 0.78 -4.27 17.68
CA SER A 110 1.96 -3.79 16.97
C SER A 110 1.98 -4.38 15.55
N ARG A 111 1.35 -3.70 14.61
CA ARG A 111 1.22 -4.15 13.23
C ARG A 111 1.75 -3.11 12.26
N LEU A 112 2.29 -3.60 11.15
CA LEU A 112 2.78 -2.77 10.06
C LEU A 112 1.73 -2.50 8.98
N LEU A 113 0.54 -3.08 9.11
CA LEU A 113 -0.53 -2.95 8.13
C LEU A 113 -1.82 -2.51 8.82
N GLY A 114 -2.49 -1.54 8.23
CA GLY A 114 -3.76 -1.00 8.66
C GLY A 114 -4.70 -0.73 7.48
N PHE A 115 -5.38 0.40 7.50
CA PHE A 115 -6.28 0.85 6.45
C PHE A 115 -5.52 1.12 5.14
N ASN A 116 -6.05 0.64 4.01
CA ASN A 116 -5.48 0.75 2.67
C ASN A 116 -4.02 0.28 2.57
N GLY A 117 -3.64 -0.72 3.39
CA GLY A 117 -2.28 -1.25 3.38
C GLY A 117 -1.22 -0.37 4.05
N GLU A 118 -1.62 0.72 4.66
CA GLU A 118 -0.73 1.70 5.27
C GLU A 118 -0.44 1.40 6.74
N CYS A 119 0.76 1.77 7.18
CA CYS A 119 1.16 1.60 8.58
C CYS A 119 0.64 2.78 9.42
N PRO A 120 -0.22 2.56 10.42
CA PRO A 120 -0.60 3.63 11.32
C PRO A 120 0.59 4.05 12.19
N ASP A 121 0.77 5.34 12.36
CA ASP A 121 1.74 5.87 13.32
C ASP A 121 1.32 5.54 14.75
N SER A 122 2.18 4.86 15.48
CA SER A 122 1.89 4.36 16.82
C SER A 122 1.67 5.46 17.89
N ILE A 123 2.07 6.69 17.58
CA ILE A 123 2.02 7.83 18.50
C ILE A 123 0.76 8.66 18.27
N THR A 124 0.50 8.99 17.00
CA THR A 124 -0.58 9.91 16.62
C THR A 124 -1.83 9.18 16.12
N GLY A 125 -1.69 7.92 15.69
CA GLY A 125 -2.75 7.16 15.02
C GLY A 125 -3.03 7.63 13.58
N HIS A 126 -2.20 8.53 13.05
CA HIS A 126 -2.32 9.02 11.68
C HIS A 126 -1.67 8.04 10.70
N TYR A 127 -2.06 8.09 9.44
CA TYR A 127 -1.37 7.40 8.35
C TYR A 127 -0.41 8.38 7.67
N LEU A 128 0.87 8.02 7.63
CA LEU A 128 1.92 8.84 7.03
C LEU A 128 2.08 8.45 5.56
N LEU A 129 1.20 8.98 4.70
CA LEU A 129 1.08 8.63 3.30
C LEU A 129 2.22 9.18 2.45
N GLY A 130 2.47 8.57 1.29
CA GLY A 130 3.58 8.92 0.42
C GLY A 130 4.93 8.72 1.10
N GLU A 131 5.10 7.57 1.78
CA GLU A 131 6.32 7.25 2.54
C GLU A 131 6.67 8.31 3.60
N GLY A 132 5.65 8.99 4.13
CA GLY A 132 5.80 10.01 5.17
C GLY A 132 5.60 11.46 4.69
N LYS A 133 5.28 11.67 3.42
CA LYS A 133 5.11 13.01 2.82
C LYS A 133 4.00 13.82 3.48
N ARG A 134 2.81 13.22 3.67
CA ARG A 134 1.68 13.87 4.34
C ARG A 134 1.02 12.97 5.39
N ALA A 135 0.69 13.56 6.53
CA ALA A 135 -0.05 12.90 7.59
C ALA A 135 -1.57 12.99 7.32
N PHE A 136 -2.20 11.86 7.07
CA PHE A 136 -3.64 11.74 7.00
C PHE A 136 -4.21 11.42 8.38
N ASN A 137 -5.15 12.23 8.85
CA ASN A 137 -5.82 12.08 10.12
C ASN A 137 -7.19 11.41 9.93
N PRO A 138 -7.36 10.13 10.30
CA PRO A 138 -8.61 9.41 10.07
C PRO A 138 -9.74 9.88 10.98
N VAL A 139 -9.43 10.54 12.12
CA VAL A 139 -10.42 11.12 13.03
C VAL A 139 -10.98 12.41 12.46
N LEU A 140 -10.12 13.27 11.90
CA LEU A 140 -10.52 14.51 11.24
C LEU A 140 -10.95 14.29 9.78
N MET A 141 -10.80 13.07 9.23
CA MET A 141 -11.16 12.69 7.87
C MET A 141 -10.46 13.54 6.79
N ARG A 142 -9.23 14.01 7.07
CA ARG A 142 -8.50 14.95 6.22
C ARG A 142 -6.99 14.90 6.47
N PHE A 143 -6.24 15.44 5.54
CA PHE A 143 -4.81 15.68 5.74
C PHE A 143 -4.54 16.80 6.76
N ASN A 144 -3.42 16.71 7.45
CA ASN A 144 -2.96 17.74 8.39
C ASN A 144 -2.21 18.90 7.70
N SER A 145 -1.72 18.69 6.48
CA SER A 145 -1.01 19.68 5.67
C SER A 145 -1.67 19.83 4.29
N PRO A 146 -1.55 21.00 3.64
CA PRO A 146 -2.10 21.21 2.32
C PRO A 146 -1.37 20.41 1.24
N ASP A 147 -2.08 20.08 0.16
CA ASP A 147 -1.52 19.47 -1.03
C ASP A 147 -0.78 20.52 -1.87
N GLU A 148 0.44 20.22 -2.29
CA GLU A 148 1.24 21.09 -3.16
C GLU A 148 0.68 21.15 -4.60
N LEU A 149 -0.11 20.15 -5.02
CA LEU A 149 -0.74 20.07 -6.33
C LEU A 149 -2.12 20.75 -6.38
N SER A 150 -2.59 21.29 -5.26
CA SER A 150 -3.84 22.07 -5.18
C SER A 150 -3.56 23.57 -5.38
N PRO A 151 -4.57 24.38 -5.82
CA PRO A 151 -5.92 23.97 -6.23
C PRO A 151 -6.04 23.65 -7.73
N PHE A 152 -5.02 23.92 -8.55
CA PHE A 152 -5.10 23.92 -10.02
C PHE A 152 -4.56 22.64 -10.66
N GLY A 153 -3.97 21.74 -9.87
CA GLY A 153 -3.39 20.48 -10.34
C GLY A 153 -4.21 19.25 -9.90
N ALA A 154 -3.53 18.09 -9.87
CA ALA A 154 -4.13 16.81 -9.54
C ALA A 154 -4.58 16.67 -8.08
N GLY A 155 -4.19 17.61 -7.20
CA GLY A 155 -4.62 17.62 -5.79
C GLY A 155 -6.05 18.14 -5.56
N GLY A 156 -6.72 18.63 -6.63
CA GLY A 156 -8.10 19.10 -6.55
C GLY A 156 -8.24 20.46 -5.83
N ILE A 157 -9.47 20.95 -5.70
CA ILE A 157 -9.77 22.29 -5.18
C ILE A 157 -9.47 22.41 -3.68
N ASN A 158 -9.77 21.37 -2.90
CA ASN A 158 -9.55 21.37 -1.45
C ASN A 158 -8.23 20.69 -1.09
N PRO A 159 -7.19 21.47 -0.70
CA PRO A 159 -5.86 20.93 -0.46
C PRO A 159 -5.75 19.95 0.73
N TYR A 160 -6.78 19.87 1.56
CA TYR A 160 -6.80 18.99 2.73
C TYR A 160 -7.69 17.76 2.55
N ALA A 161 -8.46 17.69 1.47
CA ALA A 161 -9.39 16.57 1.27
C ALA A 161 -8.64 15.25 1.01
N TYR A 162 -9.05 14.19 1.71
CA TYR A 162 -8.64 12.84 1.39
C TYR A 162 -9.57 12.27 0.33
N CYS A 163 -9.00 11.78 -0.78
CA CYS A 163 -9.72 11.20 -1.91
C CYS A 163 -10.86 12.08 -2.44
N GLU A 164 -10.74 13.44 -2.34
CA GLU A 164 -11.80 14.39 -2.69
C GLU A 164 -13.15 14.12 -1.99
N GLY A 165 -13.14 13.44 -0.83
CA GLY A 165 -14.34 13.10 -0.07
C GLY A 165 -14.95 11.73 -0.41
N ASP A 166 -14.32 10.94 -1.26
CA ASP A 166 -14.79 9.60 -1.63
C ASP A 166 -13.77 8.49 -1.28
N PRO A 167 -13.56 8.19 0.02
CA PRO A 167 -12.60 7.19 0.48
C PRO A 167 -13.07 5.75 0.28
N ILE A 168 -14.31 5.52 -0.15
CA ILE A 168 -14.84 4.18 -0.44
C ILE A 168 -14.38 3.69 -1.81
N ASN A 169 -14.34 4.58 -2.80
CA ASN A 169 -13.98 4.23 -4.16
C ASN A 169 -12.52 4.53 -4.48
N PHE A 170 -11.84 5.34 -3.67
CA PHE A 170 -10.48 5.80 -3.90
C PHE A 170 -9.60 5.64 -2.66
N SER A 171 -8.30 5.43 -2.90
CA SER A 171 -7.22 5.53 -1.91
C SER A 171 -6.18 6.52 -2.40
N ASP A 172 -5.38 7.08 -1.50
CA ASP A 172 -4.28 7.98 -1.84
C ASP A 172 -2.97 7.49 -1.18
N PRO A 173 -2.30 6.49 -1.75
CA PRO A 173 -1.04 5.99 -1.20
C PRO A 173 0.12 6.97 -1.39
N SER A 174 0.02 7.90 -2.34
CA SER A 174 1.06 8.90 -2.63
C SER A 174 1.03 10.09 -1.66
N GLY A 175 -0.08 10.26 -0.96
CA GLY A 175 -0.35 11.46 -0.17
C GLY A 175 -0.66 12.70 -1.01
N ASN A 176 -0.88 12.62 -2.32
CA ASN A 176 -1.18 13.75 -3.21
C ASN A 176 -2.30 13.44 -4.20
N VAL A 177 -2.31 12.22 -4.75
CA VAL A 177 -3.22 11.87 -5.85
C VAL A 177 -4.00 10.62 -5.48
N LYS A 178 -5.32 10.68 -5.65
CA LYS A 178 -6.20 9.55 -5.40
C LYS A 178 -6.15 8.53 -6.55
N PHE A 179 -6.23 7.25 -6.20
CA PHE A 179 -6.33 6.13 -7.12
C PHE A 179 -7.62 5.36 -6.88
N LYS A 180 -8.24 4.88 -7.95
CA LYS A 180 -9.46 4.08 -7.85
C LYS A 180 -9.15 2.69 -7.29
N ILE A 181 -9.89 2.26 -6.26
CA ILE A 181 -9.67 0.97 -5.58
C ILE A 181 -10.03 -0.23 -6.48
N ILE A 182 -11.06 -0.08 -7.35
CA ILE A 182 -11.59 -1.15 -8.21
C ILE A 182 -10.90 -1.17 -9.59
N LEU A 183 -9.66 -0.76 -9.70
CA LEU A 183 -8.91 -0.99 -10.94
C LEU A 183 -8.41 -2.43 -10.97
N ASP A 184 -8.58 -3.11 -12.11
CA ASP A 184 -7.98 -4.42 -12.36
C ASP A 184 -6.47 -4.35 -12.09
N LEU A 185 -5.88 -5.43 -11.60
CA LEU A 185 -4.45 -5.50 -11.24
C LEU A 185 -3.55 -5.03 -12.38
N ALA A 186 -3.92 -5.30 -13.63
CA ALA A 186 -3.23 -4.83 -14.82
C ALA A 186 -3.26 -3.30 -14.98
N GLU A 187 -4.38 -2.64 -14.65
CA GLU A 187 -4.51 -1.19 -14.69
C GLU A 187 -3.77 -0.51 -13.54
N ARG A 188 -3.76 -1.12 -12.36
CA ARG A 188 -2.97 -0.63 -11.20
C ARG A 188 -1.48 -0.60 -11.51
N THR A 189 -0.95 -1.65 -12.15
CA THR A 189 0.47 -1.67 -12.55
C THR A 189 0.79 -0.66 -13.64
N ALA A 190 -0.11 -0.45 -14.61
CA ALA A 190 0.06 0.53 -15.67
C ALA A 190 0.01 1.98 -15.16
N GLU A 191 -0.88 2.31 -14.22
CA GLU A 191 -0.96 3.63 -13.62
C GLU A 191 0.24 3.95 -12.73
N ARG A 192 0.70 2.99 -11.92
CA ARG A 192 1.93 3.12 -11.12
C ARG A 192 3.15 3.35 -11.99
N THR A 193 3.26 2.65 -13.12
CA THR A 193 4.35 2.84 -14.09
C THR A 193 4.30 4.22 -14.74
N LYS A 194 3.12 4.73 -15.07
CA LYS A 194 2.96 6.11 -15.59
C LYS A 194 3.39 7.15 -14.57
N LEU A 195 3.00 6.99 -13.30
CA LEU A 195 3.34 7.94 -12.24
C LEU A 195 4.86 7.94 -11.96
N ALA A 196 5.50 6.77 -11.95
CA ALA A 196 6.95 6.66 -11.79
C ALA A 196 7.70 7.36 -12.93
N LEU A 197 7.19 7.30 -14.16
CA LEU A 197 7.78 7.98 -15.33
C LEU A 197 7.58 9.50 -15.29
N THR A 198 6.49 10.00 -14.69
CA THR A 198 6.23 11.44 -14.58
C THR A 198 6.97 12.09 -13.41
N ASN A 199 7.30 11.34 -12.38
CA ASN A 199 8.03 11.81 -11.20
C ASN A 199 9.56 11.67 -11.32
N THR A 200 10.08 11.17 -12.45
CA THR A 200 11.52 11.12 -12.68
C THR A 200 12.02 12.52 -13.04
N PRO A 201 12.87 13.18 -12.25
CA PRO A 201 13.44 14.46 -12.63
C PRO A 201 14.25 14.27 -13.93
N LEU A 202 13.98 15.13 -14.90
CA LEU A 202 14.70 15.21 -16.18
C LEU A 202 16.19 15.58 -15.92
N ASN A 203 16.96 14.58 -15.51
CA ASN A 203 18.41 14.66 -15.49
C ASN A 203 18.96 13.46 -16.22
N THR A 204 18.92 13.49 -17.55
CA THR A 204 19.54 12.49 -18.40
C THR A 204 20.50 13.14 -19.35
N THR A 205 21.75 13.04 -19.01
CA THR A 205 22.83 12.91 -20.01
C THR A 205 22.73 11.52 -20.63
N HIS A 206 22.57 11.51 -21.94
CA HIS A 206 22.82 10.41 -22.89
C HIS A 206 23.45 9.13 -22.32
N ARG A 207 22.71 8.01 -22.30
CA ARG A 207 23.27 6.72 -22.76
C ARG A 207 22.20 5.65 -22.98
N SER A 208 22.24 5.07 -24.19
CA SER A 208 21.78 3.71 -24.52
C SER A 208 20.33 3.49 -24.93
N SER A 209 20.04 3.83 -26.20
CA SER A 209 18.82 3.47 -26.93
C SER A 209 18.86 2.07 -27.59
N HIS A 210 19.67 1.12 -27.09
CA HIS A 210 19.83 -0.19 -27.74
C HIS A 210 19.21 -1.41 -27.04
N SER A 211 18.66 -1.29 -25.81
CA SER A 211 18.13 -2.47 -25.08
C SER A 211 16.61 -2.65 -25.13
N ILE A 212 15.85 -1.61 -25.51
CA ILE A 212 14.36 -1.69 -25.51
C ILE A 212 13.81 -2.27 -26.83
N ALA A 213 14.58 -2.23 -27.92
CA ALA A 213 14.12 -2.76 -29.21
C ALA A 213 14.19 -4.29 -29.33
N ARG A 214 14.80 -5.00 -28.37
CA ARG A 214 14.94 -6.46 -28.41
C ARG A 214 13.79 -7.22 -27.74
N ALA A 215 13.09 -6.60 -26.80
CA ALA A 215 11.97 -7.21 -26.09
C ALA A 215 10.64 -7.17 -26.88
N ALA A 216 10.50 -6.23 -27.83
CA ALA A 216 9.28 -6.08 -28.62
C ALA A 216 9.23 -6.96 -29.89
N ARG A 217 10.31 -7.66 -30.24
CA ARG A 217 10.37 -8.50 -31.46
C ARG A 217 10.16 -10.00 -31.23
N SER A 218 10.03 -10.48 -29.99
CA SER A 218 9.81 -11.89 -29.68
C SER A 218 8.33 -12.29 -29.50
N ALA A 219 7.40 -11.34 -29.63
CA ALA A 219 5.96 -11.61 -29.45
C ALA A 219 5.15 -11.66 -30.76
N SER A 220 5.76 -11.66 -31.93
CA SER A 220 5.04 -11.64 -33.21
C SER A 220 5.44 -12.70 -34.23
N THR A 221 5.63 -13.96 -33.77
CA THR A 221 5.69 -15.10 -34.68
C THR A 221 5.06 -16.32 -34.05
N SER A 222 3.77 -16.46 -34.20
CA SER A 222 3.11 -17.74 -34.34
C SER A 222 1.89 -17.57 -35.22
N ASN A 223 2.07 -17.94 -36.47
CA ASN A 223 1.05 -18.01 -37.53
C ASN A 223 0.01 -19.06 -37.23
N PRO A 224 -1.20 -18.88 -37.78
CA PRO A 224 -2.33 -19.77 -37.58
C PRO A 224 -2.21 -21.03 -38.44
N ILE A 225 -2.59 -22.15 -37.88
CA ILE A 225 -2.86 -23.39 -38.66
C ILE A 225 -4.35 -23.44 -38.93
N VAL A 226 -4.60 -23.57 -40.23
CA VAL A 226 -5.85 -23.61 -40.95
C VAL A 226 -6.62 -24.92 -40.64
N ASP A 227 -7.95 -24.73 -40.61
CA ASP A 227 -9.07 -25.65 -40.83
C ASP A 227 -8.79 -27.05 -41.36
N THR A 228 -9.46 -27.99 -40.77
CA THR A 228 -10.32 -28.92 -41.55
C THR A 228 -11.50 -29.38 -40.69
N ALA A 229 -12.66 -28.98 -41.13
CA ALA A 229 -13.96 -29.48 -40.72
C ALA A 229 -14.20 -30.90 -41.25
N THR A 230 -14.89 -31.73 -40.51
CA THR A 230 -16.02 -32.51 -41.05
C THR A 230 -16.88 -33.06 -39.90
N PRO A 231 -18.22 -33.04 -40.06
CA PRO A 231 -19.19 -33.38 -39.05
C PRO A 231 -19.60 -34.85 -39.12
N ILE A 232 -19.90 -35.46 -37.99
CA ILE A 232 -20.67 -36.74 -37.97
C ILE A 232 -21.86 -36.57 -37.02
N ALA A 233 -22.99 -36.90 -37.64
CA ALA A 233 -24.36 -36.86 -37.18
C ALA A 233 -24.67 -37.87 -36.06
N SER A 234 -25.74 -37.53 -35.36
CA SER A 234 -26.60 -38.27 -34.42
C SER A 234 -26.95 -39.72 -34.82
N PRO A 235 -27.61 -40.59 -33.98
CA PRO A 235 -28.91 -40.29 -33.38
C PRO A 235 -29.20 -40.93 -31.99
N ILE A 236 -30.14 -40.29 -31.30
CA ILE A 236 -31.25 -40.71 -30.43
C ILE A 236 -31.40 -42.24 -30.17
N LYS A 237 -31.52 -42.61 -28.89
CA LYS A 237 -32.52 -43.62 -28.46
C LYS A 237 -32.98 -43.39 -27.01
N THR A 238 -34.24 -43.07 -26.93
CA THR A 238 -35.19 -43.17 -25.84
C THR A 238 -35.33 -44.62 -25.39
N GLN A 239 -35.34 -44.96 -24.12
CA GLN A 239 -36.25 -46.00 -23.58
C GLN A 239 -36.62 -45.71 -22.12
N ARG A 240 -37.91 -45.81 -21.91
CA ARG A 240 -38.73 -45.78 -20.70
C ARG A 240 -38.74 -47.15 -19.99
N SER A 241 -39.26 -47.10 -18.72
CA SER A 241 -39.96 -48.13 -17.91
C SER A 241 -39.01 -48.98 -17.06
N LYS A 242 -39.19 -49.09 -15.78
CA LYS A 242 -40.37 -49.27 -14.91
C LYS A 242 -40.12 -48.64 -13.55
#